data_dc02520f5594ee3bf2860071edd29e23
#
_entry.id   dc02520f5594ee3bf2860071edd29e23
#
_cell.length_a   1.000
_cell.length_b   1.000
_cell.length_c   1.000
_cell.angle_alpha   90.00
_cell.angle_beta   90.00
_cell.angle_gamma   90.00
#
_symmetry.space_group_name_H-M   'P 1'
#
loop_
_entity.id
_entity.type
_entity.pdbx_description
1 polymer ?
#
loop_
_entity_poly.entity_id
_entity_poly.type
_entity_poly.pdbx_seq_one_letter_code
_entity_poly.pdbx_strand_id
1 'polypeptide(L)'
;MTKPEERYFEDYPLGQVMEFGPVDVKQEEIIEFAQKYDPQYFHTDPQKAEHSIYGRLIASGWHTASMVMRLMVEHYLSPKASLGSPGIDELRWLKPVYPGNQLHVRTTVHDCKRSRSKKDRGIIITLIEVLNQKKELVMSFKATNFMLINPDPR
;
A
#
# COMPACT_ATOMS: atom_id res chain seq x y z
N MET A 1 10.43 -15.41 10.47
CA MET A 1 10.47 -14.21 9.59
C MET A 1 11.00 -13.04 10.39
N THR A 2 11.93 -12.30 9.84
CA THR A 2 12.49 -11.12 10.49
C THR A 2 11.44 -10.02 10.67
N LYS A 3 11.55 -9.29 11.76
CA LYS A 3 10.67 -8.14 12.01
C LYS A 3 11.04 -6.99 11.06
N PRO A 4 10.10 -6.10 10.70
CA PRO A 4 10.40 -4.99 9.81
C PRO A 4 11.64 -4.18 10.19
N GLU A 5 11.82 -3.90 11.48
CA GLU A 5 12.95 -3.13 11.98
C GLU A 5 14.30 -3.84 11.84
N GLU A 6 14.30 -5.12 11.53
CA GLU A 6 15.50 -5.94 11.37
C GLU A 6 15.84 -6.24 9.91
N ARG A 7 14.96 -5.88 8.97
CA ARG A 7 15.08 -6.27 7.56
C ARG A 7 16.06 -5.40 6.80
N TYR A 8 16.76 -6.06 5.88
CA TYR A 8 17.58 -5.46 4.84
C TYR A 8 17.16 -6.03 3.49
N PHE A 9 17.82 -5.60 2.42
CA PHE A 9 17.52 -6.07 1.07
C PHE A 9 17.41 -7.61 0.98
N GLU A 10 18.31 -8.33 1.65
CA GLU A 10 18.37 -9.80 1.62
C GLU A 10 17.14 -10.47 2.25
N ASP A 11 16.37 -9.74 3.03
CA ASP A 11 15.18 -10.25 3.69
C ASP A 11 13.91 -10.15 2.81
N TYR A 12 14.09 -9.75 1.54
CA TYR A 12 13.01 -9.67 0.55
C TYR A 12 13.33 -10.58 -0.66
N PRO A 13 13.38 -11.91 -0.45
CA PRO A 13 13.72 -12.82 -1.55
C PRO A 13 12.62 -12.89 -2.60
N LEU A 14 13.04 -13.13 -3.84
CA LEU A 14 12.13 -13.27 -4.98
C LEU A 14 11.00 -14.26 -4.68
N GLY A 15 9.76 -13.87 -4.94
CA GLY A 15 8.59 -14.70 -4.74
C GLY A 15 8.03 -14.72 -3.33
N GLN A 16 8.67 -14.06 -2.37
CA GLN A 16 8.15 -13.99 -1.00
C GLN A 16 6.77 -13.33 -0.99
N VAL A 17 5.82 -13.97 -0.31
CA VAL A 17 4.46 -13.45 -0.11
C VAL A 17 4.27 -13.12 1.35
N MET A 18 3.74 -11.94 1.64
CA MET A 18 3.37 -11.52 2.98
C MET A 18 1.96 -10.95 2.97
N GLU A 19 1.23 -11.17 4.07
CA GLU A 19 -0.11 -10.63 4.24
C GLU A 19 -0.21 -9.93 5.59
N PHE A 20 -0.85 -8.78 5.63
CA PHE A 20 -1.02 -8.01 6.85
C PHE A 20 -2.24 -7.10 6.77
N GLY A 21 -2.66 -6.62 7.91
CA GLY A 21 -3.89 -5.87 8.14
C GLY A 21 -4.73 -6.54 9.20
N PRO A 22 -6.01 -6.18 9.36
CA PRO A 22 -6.72 -5.21 8.54
C PRO A 22 -6.51 -3.76 8.96
N VAL A 23 -6.93 -2.85 8.10
CA VAL A 23 -7.23 -1.46 8.46
C VAL A 23 -8.72 -1.24 8.25
N ASP A 24 -9.36 -0.61 9.24
CA ASP A 24 -10.79 -0.27 9.16
C ASP A 24 -10.97 1.02 8.37
N VAL A 25 -11.93 1.01 7.45
CA VAL A 25 -12.29 2.17 6.65
C VAL A 25 -13.41 2.93 7.37
N LYS A 26 -13.11 4.12 7.86
CA LYS A 26 -14.02 4.94 8.66
C LYS A 26 -14.58 6.10 7.84
N GLN A 27 -15.89 6.31 7.94
CA GLN A 27 -16.55 7.38 7.19
C GLN A 27 -15.97 8.75 7.49
N GLU A 28 -15.73 9.07 8.76
CA GLU A 28 -15.16 10.36 9.15
C GLU A 28 -13.77 10.59 8.57
N GLU A 29 -12.97 9.56 8.44
CA GLU A 29 -11.64 9.67 7.85
C GLU A 29 -11.71 9.84 6.33
N ILE A 30 -12.66 9.17 5.66
CA ILE A 30 -12.92 9.34 4.22
C ILE A 30 -13.22 10.81 3.93
N ILE A 31 -14.13 11.39 4.70
CA ILE A 31 -14.58 12.78 4.52
C ILE A 31 -13.45 13.76 4.82
N GLU A 32 -12.74 13.55 5.91
CA GLU A 32 -11.62 14.41 6.32
C GLU A 32 -10.52 14.45 5.25
N PHE A 33 -10.10 13.28 4.76
CA PHE A 33 -9.10 13.21 3.70
C PHE A 33 -9.57 13.92 2.44
N ALA A 34 -10.81 13.63 2.04
CA ALA A 34 -11.35 14.17 0.80
C ALA A 34 -11.52 15.70 0.85
N GLN A 35 -11.94 16.24 1.97
CA GLN A 35 -12.06 17.69 2.14
C GLN A 35 -10.73 18.39 1.93
N LYS A 36 -9.63 17.74 2.29
CA LYS A 36 -8.29 18.31 2.11
C LYS A 36 -7.73 18.11 0.70
N TYR A 37 -7.95 16.94 0.10
CA TYR A 37 -7.17 16.54 -1.07
C TYR A 37 -7.98 16.09 -2.28
N ASP A 38 -9.28 15.76 -2.11
CA ASP A 38 -10.13 15.25 -3.20
C ASP A 38 -11.59 15.59 -2.92
N PRO A 39 -11.96 16.89 -2.93
CA PRO A 39 -13.28 17.32 -2.48
C PRO A 39 -14.38 17.11 -3.51
N GLN A 40 -14.48 15.91 -4.05
CA GLN A 40 -15.59 15.52 -4.91
C GLN A 40 -16.75 15.03 -4.04
N TYR A 41 -18.00 15.32 -4.45
CA TYR A 41 -19.18 15.11 -3.59
C TYR A 41 -19.37 13.66 -3.12
N PHE A 42 -19.01 12.68 -3.96
CA PHE A 42 -19.13 11.26 -3.60
C PHE A 42 -18.07 10.78 -2.60
N HIS A 43 -17.13 11.64 -2.22
CA HIS A 43 -16.17 11.40 -1.15
C HIS A 43 -16.42 12.26 0.09
N THR A 44 -17.23 13.33 -0.02
CA THR A 44 -17.38 14.31 1.07
C THR A 44 -18.80 14.39 1.63
N ASP A 45 -19.81 14.02 0.87
CA ASP A 45 -21.22 14.21 1.25
C ASP A 45 -21.99 12.89 1.11
N PRO A 46 -22.26 12.19 2.25
CA PRO A 46 -22.95 10.89 2.20
C PRO A 46 -24.33 10.96 1.54
N GLN A 47 -25.08 12.02 1.73
CA GLN A 47 -26.42 12.15 1.15
C GLN A 47 -26.36 12.35 -0.36
N LYS A 48 -25.51 13.25 -0.83
CA LYS A 48 -25.33 13.46 -2.27
C LYS A 48 -24.74 12.22 -2.95
N ALA A 49 -23.86 11.53 -2.26
CA ALA A 49 -23.23 10.32 -2.79
C ALA A 49 -24.23 9.20 -3.12
N GLU A 50 -25.38 9.16 -2.43
CA GLU A 50 -26.45 8.21 -2.74
C GLU A 50 -26.97 8.34 -4.17
N HIS A 51 -26.87 9.54 -4.74
CA HIS A 51 -27.32 9.82 -6.10
C HIS A 51 -26.19 9.72 -7.13
N SER A 52 -24.98 9.35 -6.71
CA SER A 52 -23.85 9.10 -7.59
C SER A 52 -23.96 7.72 -8.25
N ILE A 53 -23.09 7.48 -9.26
CA ILE A 53 -23.02 6.15 -9.90
C ILE A 53 -22.61 5.05 -8.91
N TYR A 54 -22.03 5.42 -7.76
CA TYR A 54 -21.61 4.48 -6.72
C TYR A 54 -22.73 4.14 -5.73
N GLY A 55 -23.80 4.94 -5.68
CA GLY A 55 -24.94 4.73 -4.81
C GLY A 55 -24.69 5.00 -3.32
N ARG A 56 -23.49 5.35 -2.93
CA ARG A 56 -23.09 5.62 -1.55
C ARG A 56 -21.73 6.32 -1.49
N LEU A 57 -21.37 6.82 -0.32
CA LEU A 57 -20.06 7.43 -0.09
C LEU A 57 -18.95 6.39 -0.33
N ILE A 58 -17.91 6.81 -1.05
CA ILE A 58 -16.72 6.00 -1.28
C ILE A 58 -15.47 6.76 -0.90
N ALA A 59 -14.42 6.03 -0.53
CA ALA A 59 -13.12 6.60 -0.27
C ALA A 59 -12.47 7.08 -1.58
N SER A 60 -11.77 8.20 -1.52
CA SER A 60 -10.85 8.60 -2.58
C SER A 60 -9.82 7.48 -2.77
N GLY A 61 -9.48 7.17 -4.03
CA GLY A 61 -8.41 6.20 -4.29
C GLY A 61 -7.10 6.60 -3.63
N TRP A 62 -6.80 7.88 -3.54
CA TRP A 62 -5.61 8.37 -2.85
C TRP A 62 -5.66 8.16 -1.35
N HIS A 63 -6.86 8.18 -0.76
CA HIS A 63 -7.04 7.82 0.65
C HIS A 63 -6.77 6.33 0.87
N THR A 64 -7.32 5.48 0.00
CA THR A 64 -7.05 4.03 0.04
C THR A 64 -5.54 3.77 -0.07
N ALA A 65 -4.87 4.43 -1.01
CA ALA A 65 -3.42 4.31 -1.16
C ALA A 65 -2.67 4.75 0.10
N SER A 66 -3.15 5.81 0.77
CA SER A 66 -2.52 6.32 2.00
C SER A 66 -2.69 5.35 3.18
N MET A 67 -3.87 4.74 3.31
CA MET A 67 -4.09 3.68 4.32
C MET A 67 -3.19 2.47 4.08
N VAL A 68 -3.03 2.07 2.83
CA VAL A 68 -2.12 1.00 2.44
C VAL A 68 -0.67 1.36 2.77
N MET A 69 -0.26 2.60 2.51
CA MET A 69 1.09 3.07 2.84
C MET A 69 1.36 2.95 4.34
N ARG A 70 0.40 3.28 5.19
CA ARG A 70 0.53 3.12 6.64
C ARG A 70 0.80 1.66 7.01
N LEU A 71 0.05 0.74 6.43
CA LEU A 71 0.26 -0.70 6.66
C LEU A 71 1.62 -1.17 6.15
N MET A 72 2.07 -0.65 5.01
CA MET A 72 3.39 -0.97 4.47
C MET A 72 4.51 -0.55 5.42
N VAL A 73 4.41 0.64 5.99
CA VAL A 73 5.40 1.15 6.95
C VAL A 73 5.40 0.32 8.24
N GLU A 74 4.22 -0.07 8.71
CA GLU A 74 4.09 -0.85 9.95
C GLU A 74 4.56 -2.30 9.82
N HIS A 75 4.41 -2.92 8.66
CA HIS A 75 4.55 -4.36 8.51
C HIS A 75 5.57 -4.82 7.48
N TYR A 76 5.90 -4.01 6.50
CA TYR A 76 6.69 -4.44 5.36
C TYR A 76 8.03 -3.73 5.24
N LEU A 77 8.02 -2.40 5.22
CA LEU A 77 9.22 -1.60 5.02
C LEU A 77 10.07 -1.55 6.28
N SER A 78 11.39 -1.54 6.09
CA SER A 78 12.32 -1.42 7.20
C SER A 78 12.61 0.05 7.49
N PRO A 79 12.40 0.54 8.72
CA PRO A 79 12.67 1.94 9.05
C PRO A 79 14.15 2.31 8.93
N LYS A 80 15.05 1.32 9.08
CA LYS A 80 16.50 1.59 8.99
C LYS A 80 17.10 1.35 7.61
N ALA A 81 16.47 0.53 6.78
CA ALA A 81 17.01 0.11 5.50
C ALA A 81 16.29 0.71 4.29
N SER A 82 15.06 1.17 4.45
CA SER A 82 14.31 1.77 3.35
C SER A 82 14.93 3.11 2.94
N LEU A 83 15.18 3.24 1.65
CA LEU A 83 15.73 4.46 1.05
C LEU A 83 14.72 5.19 0.18
N GLY A 84 13.45 4.77 0.26
CA GLY A 84 12.37 5.38 -0.49
C GLY A 84 12.11 4.72 -1.83
N SER A 85 11.24 5.32 -2.59
CA SER A 85 10.77 4.80 -3.88
C SER A 85 10.81 5.89 -4.93
N PRO A 86 11.31 5.59 -6.14
CA PRO A 86 11.25 6.54 -7.24
C PRO A 86 9.86 6.59 -7.89
N GLY A 87 8.99 5.62 -7.61
CA GLY A 87 7.66 5.60 -8.20
C GLY A 87 6.97 4.26 -8.08
N ILE A 88 5.74 4.26 -8.57
CA ILE A 88 4.88 3.08 -8.64
C ILE A 88 4.39 2.92 -10.07
N ASP A 89 4.10 1.68 -10.45
CA ASP A 89 3.64 1.34 -11.79
C ASP A 89 2.32 0.60 -11.72
N GLU A 90 1.53 0.74 -12.77
CA GLU A 90 0.28 0.00 -12.97
C GLU A 90 -0.70 0.16 -11.80
N LEU A 91 -0.82 1.37 -11.28
CA LEU A 91 -1.78 1.66 -10.21
C LEU A 91 -3.21 1.56 -10.76
N ARG A 92 -4.02 0.70 -10.13
CA ARG A 92 -5.42 0.48 -10.50
C ARG A 92 -6.30 0.45 -9.26
N TRP A 93 -7.37 1.22 -9.29
CA TRP A 93 -8.46 1.13 -8.34
C TRP A 93 -9.56 0.30 -9.01
N LEU A 94 -9.67 -0.96 -8.62
CA LEU A 94 -10.48 -1.96 -9.31
C LEU A 94 -11.93 -2.00 -8.81
N LYS A 95 -12.15 -1.64 -7.55
CA LYS A 95 -13.48 -1.56 -6.93
C LYS A 95 -13.54 -0.41 -5.95
N PRO A 96 -14.71 0.20 -5.77
CA PRO A 96 -14.89 1.23 -4.74
C PRO A 96 -14.64 0.69 -3.34
N VAL A 97 -14.12 1.55 -2.48
CA VAL A 97 -13.90 1.26 -1.05
C VAL A 97 -14.94 2.05 -0.26
N TYR A 98 -15.68 1.35 0.59
CA TYR A 98 -16.81 1.90 1.33
C TYR A 98 -16.50 2.04 2.82
N PRO A 99 -17.19 2.96 3.52
CA PRO A 99 -17.16 2.96 4.99
C PRO A 99 -17.54 1.58 5.53
N GLY A 100 -16.81 1.12 6.54
CA GLY A 100 -17.03 -0.19 7.14
C GLY A 100 -16.25 -1.33 6.49
N ASN A 101 -15.62 -1.10 5.35
CA ASN A 101 -14.73 -2.09 4.77
C ASN A 101 -13.51 -2.31 5.67
N GLN A 102 -12.93 -3.50 5.59
CA GLN A 102 -11.66 -3.85 6.21
C GLN A 102 -10.69 -4.23 5.12
N LEU A 103 -9.56 -3.53 5.04
CA LEU A 103 -8.60 -3.75 3.97
C LEU A 103 -7.40 -4.53 4.47
N HIS A 104 -7.03 -5.55 3.71
CA HIS A 104 -5.83 -6.35 3.90
C HIS A 104 -4.88 -6.14 2.75
N VAL A 105 -3.59 -6.22 3.02
CA VAL A 105 -2.55 -6.08 2.00
C VAL A 105 -1.86 -7.42 1.81
N ARG A 106 -1.67 -7.81 0.55
CA ARG A 106 -0.83 -8.95 0.16
C ARG A 106 0.30 -8.40 -0.69
N THR A 107 1.53 -8.67 -0.27
CA THR A 107 2.73 -8.30 -1.02
C THR A 107 3.40 -9.54 -1.60
N THR A 108 3.89 -9.40 -2.83
CA THR A 108 4.69 -10.44 -3.48
C THR A 108 5.94 -9.78 -4.04
N VAL A 109 7.10 -10.28 -3.70
CA VAL A 109 8.36 -9.78 -4.28
C VAL A 109 8.42 -10.26 -5.73
N HIS A 110 8.18 -9.33 -6.65
CA HIS A 110 8.09 -9.58 -8.09
C HIS A 110 9.47 -9.62 -8.75
N ASP A 111 10.38 -8.78 -8.27
CA ASP A 111 11.76 -8.74 -8.73
C ASP A 111 12.65 -8.16 -7.64
N CYS A 112 13.91 -8.59 -7.61
CA CYS A 112 14.89 -8.03 -6.69
C CYS A 112 16.27 -8.18 -7.31
N LYS A 113 17.06 -7.10 -7.23
CA LYS A 113 18.42 -7.08 -7.77
C LYS A 113 19.28 -6.07 -7.03
N ARG A 114 20.58 -6.36 -6.91
CA ARG A 114 21.53 -5.41 -6.36
C ARG A 114 21.72 -4.26 -7.33
N SER A 115 21.88 -3.05 -6.81
CA SER A 115 22.20 -1.87 -7.62
C SER A 115 23.58 -2.03 -8.25
N ARG A 116 23.69 -1.66 -9.52
CA ARG A 116 24.99 -1.66 -10.23
C ARG A 116 25.83 -0.44 -9.89
N SER A 117 25.18 0.70 -9.67
CA SER A 117 25.85 1.97 -9.43
C SER A 117 26.10 2.27 -7.95
N LYS A 118 25.28 1.73 -7.07
CA LYS A 118 25.35 1.94 -5.62
C LYS A 118 25.49 0.59 -4.91
N LYS A 119 26.68 0.33 -4.37
CA LYS A 119 27.03 -0.97 -3.78
C LYS A 119 26.36 -1.26 -2.44
N ASP A 120 25.82 -0.24 -1.78
CA ASP A 120 25.20 -0.35 -0.45
C ASP A 120 23.72 -0.74 -0.48
N ARG A 121 23.11 -0.91 -1.65
CA ARG A 121 21.65 -1.09 -1.80
C ARG A 121 21.25 -2.05 -2.90
N GLY A 122 20.03 -2.50 -2.78
CA GLY A 122 19.34 -3.23 -3.84
C GLY A 122 18.03 -2.56 -4.21
N ILE A 123 17.41 -3.08 -5.25
CA ILE A 123 16.14 -2.62 -5.79
C ILE A 123 15.15 -3.78 -5.66
N ILE A 124 14.01 -3.50 -5.02
CA ILE A 124 12.95 -4.48 -4.83
C ILE A 124 11.71 -3.96 -5.56
N ILE A 125 11.13 -4.80 -6.41
CA ILE A 125 9.84 -4.51 -7.03
C ILE A 125 8.81 -5.43 -6.38
N THR A 126 7.85 -4.82 -5.70
CA THR A 126 6.80 -5.54 -4.98
C THR A 126 5.46 -5.35 -5.68
N LEU A 127 4.77 -6.44 -5.96
CA LEU A 127 3.36 -6.41 -6.34
C LEU A 127 2.56 -6.26 -5.04
N ILE A 128 1.75 -5.21 -4.98
CA ILE A 128 0.90 -4.92 -3.83
C ILE A 128 -0.55 -5.08 -4.26
N GLU A 129 -1.26 -5.96 -3.57
CA GLU A 129 -2.67 -6.23 -3.80
C GLU A 129 -3.45 -5.92 -2.53
N VAL A 130 -4.54 -5.18 -2.68
CA VAL A 130 -5.37 -4.75 -1.55
C VAL A 130 -6.73 -5.41 -1.68
N LEU A 131 -7.13 -6.12 -0.63
CA LEU A 131 -8.37 -6.91 -0.61
C LEU A 131 -9.28 -6.42 0.51
N ASN A 132 -10.59 -6.43 0.25
CA ASN A 132 -11.57 -6.11 1.29
C ASN A 132 -11.90 -7.36 2.14
N GLN A 133 -12.83 -7.26 3.09
CA GLN A 133 -13.22 -8.36 3.98
C GLN A 133 -13.87 -9.53 3.24
N LYS A 134 -14.33 -9.32 2.02
CA LYS A 134 -14.89 -10.38 1.16
C LYS A 134 -13.81 -11.00 0.25
N LYS A 135 -12.55 -10.64 0.46
CA LYS A 135 -11.41 -11.07 -0.36
C LYS A 135 -11.51 -10.62 -1.81
N GLU A 136 -12.21 -9.52 -2.06
CA GLU A 136 -12.26 -8.91 -3.38
C GLU A 136 -11.08 -7.96 -3.54
N LEU A 137 -10.44 -8.00 -4.71
CA LEU A 137 -9.32 -7.12 -5.04
C LEU A 137 -9.84 -5.72 -5.34
N VAL A 138 -9.49 -4.75 -4.52
CA VAL A 138 -9.96 -3.36 -4.66
C VAL A 138 -8.93 -2.43 -5.26
N MET A 139 -7.64 -2.75 -5.09
CA MET A 139 -6.55 -1.93 -5.59
C MET A 139 -5.32 -2.80 -5.83
N SER A 140 -4.51 -2.46 -6.82
CA SER A 140 -3.22 -3.11 -7.05
C SER A 140 -2.23 -2.13 -7.68
N PHE A 141 -0.96 -2.36 -7.41
CA PHE A 141 0.14 -1.62 -8.04
C PHE A 141 1.47 -2.35 -7.82
N LYS A 142 2.49 -1.94 -8.59
CA LYS A 142 3.86 -2.38 -8.37
C LYS A 142 4.66 -1.20 -7.82
N ALA A 143 5.33 -1.42 -6.71
CA ALA A 143 6.18 -0.40 -6.08
C ALA A 143 7.64 -0.78 -6.24
N THR A 144 8.45 0.19 -6.65
CA THR A 144 9.91 0.05 -6.68
C THR A 144 10.46 0.67 -5.40
N ASN A 145 11.23 -0.10 -4.64
CA ASN A 145 11.85 0.38 -3.41
C ASN A 145 13.36 0.19 -3.44
N PHE A 146 14.08 1.19 -2.97
CA PHE A 146 15.50 1.06 -2.70
C PHE A 146 15.67 0.61 -1.25
N MET A 147 16.53 -0.38 -1.03
CA MET A 147 16.72 -0.97 0.29
C MET A 147 18.19 -1.22 0.55
N LEU A 148 18.68 -0.78 1.71
CA LEU A 148 20.08 -1.03 2.10
C LEU A 148 20.34 -2.53 2.21
N ILE A 149 21.53 -2.93 1.79
CA ILE A 149 22.08 -4.25 2.00
C ILE A 149 22.59 -4.35 3.44
N ASN A 150 22.45 -5.51 4.05
CA ASN A 150 22.94 -5.72 5.41
C ASN A 150 24.48 -5.49 5.46
N PRO A 151 24.95 -4.53 6.25
CA PRO A 151 26.40 -4.29 6.38
C PRO A 151 27.15 -5.42 7.07
N ASP A 152 26.42 -6.25 7.84
CA ASP A 152 26.96 -7.43 8.52
C ASP A 152 26.36 -8.69 7.91
N PRO A 153 27.00 -9.30 6.89
CA PRO A 153 26.48 -10.52 6.27
C PRO A 153 26.29 -11.64 7.29
N ARG A 154 25.13 -12.27 7.27
CA ARG A 154 24.77 -13.37 8.17
C ARG A 154 25.28 -14.70 7.62
#